data_4fecaa0388100ce0b9342c7c130dfc7b
#
_entry.id   4fecaa0388100ce0b9342c7c130dfc7b
#
_cell.length_a   1.000
_cell.length_b   1.000
_cell.length_c   1.000
_cell.angle_alpha   90.00
_cell.angle_beta   90.00
_cell.angle_gamma   90.00
#
_symmetry.space_group_name_H-M   'P 1'
#
loop_
_entity.id
_entity.type
_entity.pdbx_description
1 polymer ?
#
loop_
_entity_poly.entity_id
_entity_poly.type
_entity_poly.pdbx_seq_one_letter_code
_entity_poly.pdbx_strand_id
1 'polypeptide(L)'
;MEGERLGEKYAYVFKDLAAFARAENKIDETNIYQEANPKILPILDKMLEENLLPGSRMEGLENIKVFIDKIAEGKHGLLLCEHYSNFDLPALSYLLRQSGEEGKILADKLVAIAGMKLNEENPMVSAWAEAYSRIVIYPSRSLASIHDPVKHAEEEARSRRINMASMRYVDACRRRGQVIMVFPSGTRYRPGVPDTKRGVREIDSYLRLTDVFLPVSVNGNCLRISEDDPKNMLHDRVCKDKMIMAAGPVIECKPFRNEILANLGEGYDGDKKQVVVDKIMEILEKQHNYYETLR
;
A
#
# COMPACT_ATOMS: atom_id res chain seq x y z
N MET A 1 11.72 -22.41 6.28
CA MET A 1 10.65 -21.71 5.49
C MET A 1 10.73 -22.22 4.05
N GLU A 2 9.61 -22.66 3.49
CA GLU A 2 9.53 -23.13 2.09
C GLU A 2 9.64 -21.95 1.10
N GLY A 3 10.22 -22.22 -0.07
CA GLY A 3 10.33 -21.26 -1.18
C GLY A 3 11.78 -20.86 -1.48
N GLU A 4 12.00 -20.43 -2.72
CA GLU A 4 13.28 -19.92 -3.19
C GLU A 4 13.43 -18.43 -2.85
N ARG A 5 14.65 -17.96 -2.67
CA ARG A 5 14.89 -16.52 -2.49
C ARG A 5 14.49 -15.77 -3.77
N LEU A 6 13.83 -14.64 -3.59
CA LEU A 6 13.39 -13.79 -4.69
C LEU A 6 14.54 -13.43 -5.63
N GLY A 7 15.68 -13.01 -5.05
CA GLY A 7 16.88 -12.63 -5.79
C GLY A 7 17.50 -13.76 -6.59
N GLU A 8 17.35 -15.01 -6.15
CA GLU A 8 17.85 -16.20 -6.83
C GLU A 8 16.89 -16.66 -7.92
N LYS A 9 15.62 -16.84 -7.58
CA LYS A 9 14.56 -17.30 -8.50
C LYS A 9 14.38 -16.37 -9.71
N TYR A 10 14.44 -15.07 -9.48
CA TYR A 10 14.20 -14.05 -10.51
C TYR A 10 15.45 -13.27 -10.93
N ALA A 11 16.63 -13.83 -10.72
CA ALA A 11 17.89 -13.22 -11.16
C ALA A 11 17.90 -12.84 -12.64
N TYR A 12 17.22 -13.61 -13.49
CA TYR A 12 17.10 -13.36 -14.93
C TYR A 12 16.27 -12.11 -15.26
N VAL A 13 15.32 -11.74 -14.38
CA VAL A 13 14.45 -10.57 -14.54
C VAL A 13 15.20 -9.26 -14.29
N PHE A 14 16.26 -9.30 -13.48
CA PHE A 14 16.99 -8.11 -13.04
C PHE A 14 17.62 -7.34 -14.20
N LYS A 15 18.07 -8.05 -15.24
CA LYS A 15 18.62 -7.41 -16.44
C LYS A 15 17.58 -6.57 -17.17
N ASP A 16 16.36 -7.10 -17.30
CA ASP A 16 15.26 -6.40 -17.97
C ASP A 16 14.78 -5.24 -17.12
N LEU A 17 14.65 -5.44 -15.81
CA LEU A 17 14.30 -4.36 -14.88
C LEU A 17 15.30 -3.22 -14.93
N ALA A 18 16.60 -3.52 -14.91
CA ALA A 18 17.65 -2.51 -14.99
C ALA A 18 17.64 -1.75 -16.34
N ALA A 19 17.29 -2.45 -17.44
CA ALA A 19 17.20 -1.84 -18.77
C ALA A 19 15.98 -0.90 -18.92
N PHE A 20 14.90 -1.14 -18.17
CA PHE A 20 13.66 -0.36 -18.27
C PHE A 20 13.50 0.68 -17.16
N ALA A 21 14.22 0.55 -16.05
CA ALA A 21 14.13 1.47 -14.92
C ALA A 21 14.59 2.89 -15.31
N ARG A 22 13.89 3.88 -14.75
CA ARG A 22 14.16 5.32 -15.03
C ARG A 22 15.30 5.90 -14.19
N ALA A 23 15.85 5.14 -13.25
CA ALA A 23 17.05 5.45 -12.45
C ALA A 23 17.04 6.76 -11.63
N GLU A 24 15.90 7.31 -11.24
CA GLU A 24 15.84 8.42 -10.28
C GLU A 24 15.94 7.89 -8.85
N ASN A 25 17.17 7.86 -8.30
CA ASN A 25 17.40 7.29 -6.97
C ASN A 25 17.21 8.30 -5.82
N LYS A 26 17.33 9.60 -6.08
CA LYS A 26 17.19 10.63 -5.03
C LYS A 26 15.84 11.31 -5.10
N ILE A 27 15.12 11.25 -3.99
CA ILE A 27 13.81 11.90 -3.84
C ILE A 27 13.95 13.29 -3.23
N ASP A 28 13.35 14.26 -3.92
CA ASP A 28 13.18 15.64 -3.42
C ASP A 28 11.77 16.15 -3.75
N GLU A 29 11.51 17.43 -3.48
CA GLU A 29 10.19 18.04 -3.65
C GLU A 29 9.70 18.07 -5.11
N THR A 30 10.59 17.91 -6.08
CA THR A 30 10.27 18.03 -7.52
C THR A 30 9.86 16.70 -8.15
N ASN A 31 10.26 15.56 -7.58
CA ASN A 31 10.02 14.23 -8.14
C ASN A 31 9.18 13.31 -7.22
N ILE A 32 8.37 13.90 -6.34
CA ILE A 32 7.49 13.19 -5.40
C ILE A 32 6.47 12.29 -6.12
N TYR A 33 5.83 12.78 -7.17
CA TYR A 33 4.91 11.97 -7.99
C TYR A 33 5.71 11.26 -9.08
N GLN A 34 5.58 9.95 -9.08
CA GLN A 34 6.24 9.10 -10.07
C GLN A 34 5.15 8.31 -10.81
N GLU A 35 5.05 8.57 -12.10
CA GLU A 35 4.11 7.89 -12.97
C GLU A 35 4.54 6.46 -13.25
N ALA A 36 3.57 5.55 -13.40
CA ALA A 36 3.80 4.16 -13.75
C ALA A 36 4.65 4.00 -15.01
N ASN A 37 5.55 3.04 -14.98
CA ASN A 37 6.33 2.61 -16.13
C ASN A 37 5.70 1.37 -16.76
N PRO A 38 5.01 1.49 -17.89
CA PRO A 38 4.26 0.38 -18.48
C PRO A 38 5.14 -0.79 -18.93
N LYS A 39 6.47 -0.60 -19.04
CA LYS A 39 7.41 -1.66 -19.43
C LYS A 39 7.70 -2.63 -18.27
N ILE A 40 7.51 -2.19 -17.03
CA ILE A 40 7.79 -3.00 -15.82
C ILE A 40 6.60 -3.89 -15.48
N LEU A 41 5.37 -3.42 -15.65
CA LEU A 41 4.15 -4.11 -15.24
C LEU A 41 4.06 -5.56 -15.78
N PRO A 42 4.32 -5.85 -17.08
CA PRO A 42 4.24 -7.22 -17.59
C PRO A 42 5.24 -8.18 -16.95
N ILE A 43 6.37 -7.67 -16.47
CA ILE A 43 7.38 -8.47 -15.77
C ILE A 43 6.81 -8.95 -14.42
N LEU A 44 6.16 -8.05 -13.68
CA LEU A 44 5.53 -8.40 -12.41
C LEU A 44 4.32 -9.32 -12.59
N ASP A 45 3.52 -9.07 -13.63
CA ASP A 45 2.38 -9.92 -13.96
C ASP A 45 2.83 -11.38 -14.18
N LYS A 46 3.89 -11.60 -14.96
CA LYS A 46 4.45 -12.93 -15.18
C LYS A 46 4.90 -13.61 -13.88
N MET A 47 5.53 -12.85 -12.97
CA MET A 47 5.93 -13.40 -11.67
C MET A 47 4.71 -13.80 -10.82
N LEU A 48 3.60 -13.07 -10.91
CA LEU A 48 2.36 -13.42 -10.23
C LEU A 48 1.71 -14.65 -10.87
N GLU A 49 1.64 -14.73 -12.20
CA GLU A 49 1.10 -15.89 -12.93
C GLU A 49 1.82 -17.19 -12.56
N GLU A 50 3.13 -17.12 -12.35
CA GLU A 50 3.93 -18.29 -11.94
C GLU A 50 3.65 -18.76 -10.50
N ASN A 51 3.16 -17.87 -9.62
CA ASN A 51 3.06 -18.13 -8.18
C ASN A 51 1.64 -18.13 -7.64
N LEU A 52 0.68 -17.53 -8.33
CA LEU A 52 -0.73 -17.59 -7.95
C LEU A 52 -1.30 -18.97 -8.27
N LEU A 53 -1.80 -19.66 -7.26
CA LEU A 53 -2.51 -20.93 -7.45
C LEU A 53 -3.92 -20.69 -8.02
N PRO A 54 -4.51 -21.69 -8.72
CA PRO A 54 -5.89 -21.65 -9.18
C PRO A 54 -6.87 -21.31 -8.04
N GLY A 55 -7.83 -20.44 -8.33
CA GLY A 55 -8.77 -19.92 -7.34
C GLY A 55 -8.31 -18.63 -6.65
N SER A 56 -7.12 -18.10 -6.99
CA SER A 56 -6.74 -16.74 -6.61
C SER A 56 -7.64 -15.73 -7.32
N ARG A 57 -8.19 -14.74 -6.57
CA ARG A 57 -9.21 -13.83 -7.10
C ARG A 57 -9.42 -12.59 -6.25
N MET A 58 -10.12 -11.61 -6.83
CA MET A 58 -10.79 -10.54 -6.06
C MET A 58 -12.15 -11.05 -5.58
N GLU A 59 -12.54 -10.63 -4.38
CA GLU A 59 -13.88 -10.75 -3.81
C GLU A 59 -14.47 -9.38 -3.49
N GLY A 60 -15.80 -9.30 -3.31
CA GLY A 60 -16.48 -8.04 -3.06
C GLY A 60 -16.57 -7.15 -4.30
N LEU A 61 -16.78 -7.74 -5.49
CA LEU A 61 -16.83 -7.00 -6.76
C LEU A 61 -17.96 -5.97 -6.77
N GLU A 62 -19.06 -6.23 -6.10
CA GLU A 62 -20.16 -5.29 -5.88
C GLU A 62 -19.71 -4.03 -5.13
N ASN A 63 -18.80 -4.18 -4.16
CA ASN A 63 -18.24 -3.04 -3.42
C ASN A 63 -17.29 -2.23 -4.30
N ILE A 64 -16.51 -2.90 -5.18
CA ILE A 64 -15.66 -2.23 -6.16
C ILE A 64 -16.52 -1.40 -7.11
N LYS A 65 -17.63 -1.96 -7.61
CA LYS A 65 -18.56 -1.24 -8.47
C LYS A 65 -19.12 0.00 -7.77
N VAL A 66 -19.67 -0.14 -6.56
CA VAL A 66 -20.17 0.99 -5.75
C VAL A 66 -19.10 2.05 -5.55
N PHE A 67 -17.84 1.63 -5.29
CA PHE A 67 -16.73 2.55 -5.09
C PHE A 67 -16.42 3.34 -6.36
N ILE A 68 -16.33 2.67 -7.52
CA ILE A 68 -16.08 3.32 -8.82
C ILE A 68 -17.22 4.25 -9.22
N ASP A 69 -18.48 3.86 -8.99
CA ASP A 69 -19.65 4.71 -9.23
C ASP A 69 -19.54 6.02 -8.42
N LYS A 70 -19.16 5.95 -7.13
CA LYS A 70 -18.93 7.15 -6.30
C LYS A 70 -17.78 8.03 -6.82
N ILE A 71 -16.70 7.42 -7.33
CA ILE A 71 -15.61 8.19 -7.95
C ILE A 71 -16.09 8.89 -9.23
N ALA A 72 -16.91 8.22 -10.04
CA ALA A 72 -17.50 8.80 -11.24
C ALA A 72 -18.46 9.96 -10.93
N GLU A 73 -19.13 9.94 -9.77
CA GLU A 73 -19.93 11.04 -9.22
C GLU A 73 -19.09 12.21 -8.69
N GLY A 74 -17.77 12.15 -8.77
CA GLY A 74 -16.85 13.19 -8.31
C GLY A 74 -16.40 13.06 -6.85
N LYS A 75 -16.70 11.95 -6.18
CA LYS A 75 -16.16 11.68 -4.83
C LYS A 75 -14.70 11.31 -4.89
N HIS A 76 -13.94 11.70 -3.86
CA HIS A 76 -12.53 11.37 -3.73
C HIS A 76 -12.38 10.05 -2.98
N GLY A 77 -11.69 9.08 -3.61
CA GLY A 77 -11.54 7.72 -3.08
C GLY A 77 -10.20 7.47 -2.42
N LEU A 78 -10.24 6.70 -1.33
CA LEU A 78 -9.09 6.13 -0.63
C LEU A 78 -9.24 4.60 -0.62
N LEU A 79 -8.21 3.87 -1.02
CA LEU A 79 -8.14 2.42 -0.88
C LEU A 79 -7.17 2.09 0.26
N LEU A 80 -7.65 1.38 1.27
CA LEU A 80 -6.86 0.95 2.43
C LEU A 80 -6.68 -0.56 2.37
N CYS A 81 -5.45 -1.01 2.09
CA CYS A 81 -5.13 -2.42 1.90
C CYS A 81 -4.22 -2.94 3.01
N GLU A 82 -4.45 -4.15 3.50
CA GLU A 82 -3.50 -4.85 4.38
C GLU A 82 -2.13 -5.01 3.70
N HIS A 83 -1.07 -5.15 4.49
CA HIS A 83 0.30 -5.25 3.97
C HIS A 83 1.09 -6.40 4.59
N TYR A 84 1.24 -7.47 3.87
CA TYR A 84 2.01 -8.67 4.26
C TYR A 84 3.29 -8.83 3.46
N SER A 85 3.30 -8.42 2.18
CA SER A 85 4.42 -8.63 1.29
C SER A 85 4.62 -7.50 0.27
N ASN A 86 5.77 -7.51 -0.40
CA ASN A 86 5.99 -6.60 -1.53
C ASN A 86 5.18 -7.00 -2.78
N PHE A 87 4.52 -8.16 -2.76
CA PHE A 87 3.59 -8.58 -3.82
C PHE A 87 2.15 -8.13 -3.58
N ASP A 88 1.82 -7.47 -2.48
CA ASP A 88 0.42 -7.09 -2.20
C ASP A 88 -0.11 -6.08 -3.23
N LEU A 89 0.61 -5.02 -3.55
CA LEU A 89 0.19 -4.08 -4.60
C LEU A 89 0.23 -4.72 -6.01
N PRO A 90 1.27 -5.45 -6.41
CA PRO A 90 1.26 -6.26 -7.63
C PRO A 90 0.06 -7.20 -7.73
N ALA A 91 -0.20 -8.00 -6.69
CA ALA A 91 -1.33 -8.94 -6.66
C ALA A 91 -2.69 -8.22 -6.72
N LEU A 92 -2.85 -7.13 -5.97
CA LEU A 92 -4.06 -6.30 -6.02
C LEU A 92 -4.31 -5.80 -7.45
N SER A 93 -3.32 -5.17 -8.06
CA SER A 93 -3.45 -4.63 -9.42
C SER A 93 -3.73 -5.75 -10.45
N TYR A 94 -3.02 -6.87 -10.35
CA TYR A 94 -3.22 -8.02 -11.24
C TYR A 94 -4.63 -8.60 -11.11
N LEU A 95 -5.06 -8.93 -9.89
CA LEU A 95 -6.36 -9.55 -9.64
C LEU A 95 -7.52 -8.59 -9.95
N LEU A 96 -7.38 -7.29 -9.71
CA LEU A 96 -8.35 -6.26 -10.13
C LEU A 96 -8.52 -6.28 -11.65
N ARG A 97 -7.44 -6.28 -12.42
CA ARG A 97 -7.51 -6.31 -13.89
C ARG A 97 -8.12 -7.61 -14.45
N GLN A 98 -8.11 -8.70 -13.68
CA GLN A 98 -8.75 -9.97 -14.04
C GLN A 98 -10.23 -10.04 -13.58
N SER A 99 -10.72 -9.08 -12.78
CA SER A 99 -12.04 -9.15 -12.14
C SER A 99 -13.16 -8.37 -12.87
N GLY A 100 -12.95 -8.01 -14.13
CA GLY A 100 -13.92 -7.30 -14.95
C GLY A 100 -13.59 -5.82 -15.14
N GLU A 101 -14.54 -5.08 -15.75
CA GLU A 101 -14.28 -3.71 -16.21
C GLU A 101 -14.09 -2.75 -15.02
N GLU A 102 -14.93 -2.84 -13.98
CA GLU A 102 -14.81 -1.99 -12.78
C GLU A 102 -13.49 -2.20 -12.04
N GLY A 103 -13.03 -3.46 -11.96
CA GLY A 103 -11.72 -3.78 -11.39
C GLY A 103 -10.59 -3.20 -12.20
N LYS A 104 -10.65 -3.28 -13.52
CA LYS A 104 -9.67 -2.67 -14.42
C LYS A 104 -9.64 -1.15 -14.28
N ILE A 105 -10.81 -0.49 -14.26
CA ILE A 105 -10.92 0.95 -14.02
C ILE A 105 -10.28 1.31 -12.67
N LEU A 106 -10.53 0.53 -11.61
CA LEU A 106 -9.94 0.78 -10.30
C LEU A 106 -8.41 0.63 -10.36
N ALA A 107 -7.89 -0.44 -10.95
CA ALA A 107 -6.44 -0.67 -11.08
C ALA A 107 -5.73 0.49 -11.80
N ASP A 108 -6.33 1.00 -12.89
CA ASP A 108 -5.78 2.11 -13.67
C ASP A 108 -5.81 3.46 -12.93
N LYS A 109 -6.72 3.62 -11.96
CA LYS A 109 -6.85 4.84 -11.15
C LYS A 109 -5.95 4.85 -9.90
N LEU A 110 -5.35 3.72 -9.52
CA LEU A 110 -4.57 3.62 -8.29
C LEU A 110 -3.30 4.47 -8.33
N VAL A 111 -3.07 5.22 -7.26
CA VAL A 111 -1.82 5.91 -6.97
C VAL A 111 -1.38 5.52 -5.56
N ALA A 112 -0.31 4.73 -5.47
CA ALA A 112 0.16 4.20 -4.20
C ALA A 112 0.96 5.23 -3.38
N ILE A 113 0.78 5.25 -2.08
CA ILE A 113 1.69 5.96 -1.17
C ILE A 113 2.88 5.05 -0.86
N ALA A 114 4.08 5.52 -1.16
CA ALA A 114 5.32 4.77 -0.99
C ALA A 114 6.32 5.52 -0.09
N GLY A 115 6.95 4.82 0.83
CA GLY A 115 8.03 5.39 1.63
C GLY A 115 9.30 5.56 0.80
N MET A 116 10.04 6.66 1.00
CA MET A 116 11.24 7.00 0.22
C MET A 116 12.34 5.92 0.26
N LYS A 117 12.42 5.13 1.31
CA LYS A 117 13.37 4.00 1.40
C LYS A 117 13.21 3.00 0.26
N LEU A 118 11.99 2.83 -0.26
CA LEU A 118 11.73 1.98 -1.41
C LEU A 118 12.51 2.42 -2.66
N ASN A 119 12.73 3.72 -2.81
CA ASN A 119 13.48 4.30 -3.93
C ASN A 119 14.99 4.38 -3.69
N GLU A 120 15.41 4.59 -2.42
CA GLU A 120 16.79 4.95 -2.11
C GLU A 120 17.65 3.76 -1.67
N GLU A 121 17.08 2.68 -1.09
CA GLU A 121 17.84 1.59 -0.48
C GLU A 121 18.28 0.51 -1.48
N ASN A 122 17.44 0.20 -2.48
CA ASN A 122 17.77 -0.88 -3.42
C ASN A 122 17.24 -0.55 -4.83
N PRO A 123 18.13 -0.38 -5.82
CA PRO A 123 17.75 -0.06 -7.21
C PRO A 123 16.78 -1.07 -7.84
N MET A 124 16.88 -2.36 -7.50
CA MET A 124 15.98 -3.38 -8.05
C MET A 124 14.56 -3.24 -7.49
N VAL A 125 14.45 -2.95 -6.19
CA VAL A 125 13.17 -2.71 -5.55
C VAL A 125 12.55 -1.41 -6.03
N SER A 126 13.38 -0.38 -6.26
CA SER A 126 12.94 0.86 -6.89
C SER A 126 12.39 0.62 -8.30
N ALA A 127 13.09 -0.16 -9.11
CA ALA A 127 12.64 -0.53 -10.46
C ALA A 127 11.27 -1.25 -10.43
N TRP A 128 11.06 -2.17 -9.49
CA TRP A 128 9.76 -2.82 -9.31
C TRP A 128 8.65 -1.85 -8.96
N ALA A 129 8.92 -0.93 -8.05
CA ALA A 129 7.95 0.08 -7.65
C ALA A 129 7.54 1.00 -8.80
N GLU A 130 8.35 1.10 -9.86
CA GLU A 130 8.03 1.87 -11.06
C GLU A 130 6.85 1.29 -11.86
N ALA A 131 6.46 0.04 -11.66
CA ALA A 131 5.27 -0.53 -12.32
C ALA A 131 3.98 0.23 -12.00
N TYR A 132 3.96 0.99 -10.91
CA TYR A 132 2.76 1.66 -10.40
C TYR A 132 3.00 3.16 -10.20
N SER A 133 1.96 3.96 -10.51
CA SER A 133 1.98 5.38 -10.14
C SER A 133 2.02 5.49 -8.62
N ARG A 134 2.91 6.35 -8.12
CA ARG A 134 3.13 6.50 -6.69
C ARG A 134 3.44 7.94 -6.27
N ILE A 135 3.07 8.25 -5.04
CA ILE A 135 3.48 9.46 -4.34
C ILE A 135 4.44 9.04 -3.23
N VAL A 136 5.66 9.57 -3.26
CA VAL A 136 6.68 9.25 -2.27
C VAL A 136 6.51 10.13 -1.05
N ILE A 137 6.56 9.50 0.15
CA ILE A 137 6.51 10.18 1.44
C ILE A 137 7.78 9.91 2.24
N TYR A 138 8.07 10.79 3.20
CA TYR A 138 9.05 10.52 4.25
C TYR A 138 8.32 9.91 5.46
N PRO A 139 8.48 8.60 5.75
CA PRO A 139 7.75 7.96 6.84
C PRO A 139 8.20 8.47 8.22
N SER A 140 7.26 8.73 9.13
CA SER A 140 7.55 9.15 10.50
C SER A 140 8.40 8.15 11.28
N ARG A 141 8.20 6.85 11.03
CA ARG A 141 9.03 5.78 11.62
C ARG A 141 10.51 5.88 11.22
N SER A 142 10.81 6.34 9.99
CA SER A 142 12.19 6.53 9.53
C SER A 142 12.87 7.67 10.30
N LEU A 143 12.16 8.76 10.54
CA LEU A 143 12.67 9.87 11.34
C LEU A 143 12.90 9.45 12.80
N ALA A 144 11.96 8.72 13.40
CA ALA A 144 12.07 8.24 14.79
C ALA A 144 13.26 7.29 15.03
N SER A 145 13.81 6.68 13.98
CA SER A 145 14.98 5.81 14.09
C SER A 145 16.34 6.54 14.11
N ILE A 146 16.33 7.87 13.96
CA ILE A 146 17.56 8.70 13.93
C ILE A 146 17.83 9.22 15.34
N HIS A 147 18.91 8.76 15.95
CA HIS A 147 19.27 9.12 17.33
C HIS A 147 20.26 10.27 17.43
N ASP A 148 21.00 10.59 16.35
CA ASP A 148 21.89 11.75 16.30
C ASP A 148 21.09 13.04 16.21
N PRO A 149 21.23 14.00 17.15
CA PRO A 149 20.40 15.22 17.18
C PRO A 149 20.57 16.12 15.96
N VAL A 150 21.79 16.24 15.41
CA VAL A 150 22.07 17.08 14.25
C VAL A 150 21.44 16.47 13.01
N LYS A 151 21.69 15.20 12.75
CA LYS A 151 21.08 14.46 11.64
C LYS A 151 19.56 14.41 11.77
N HIS A 152 19.03 14.26 12.99
CA HIS A 152 17.58 14.27 13.22
C HIS A 152 16.96 15.60 12.80
N ALA A 153 17.57 16.75 13.18
CA ALA A 153 17.05 18.06 12.81
C ALA A 153 17.09 18.31 11.28
N GLU A 154 18.16 17.90 10.61
CA GLU A 154 18.29 18.00 9.15
C GLU A 154 17.23 17.14 8.44
N GLU A 155 17.08 15.88 8.85
CA GLU A 155 16.11 14.94 8.27
C GLU A 155 14.65 15.32 8.64
N GLU A 156 14.42 15.95 9.78
CA GLU A 156 13.10 16.51 10.11
C GLU A 156 12.72 17.64 9.16
N ALA A 157 13.65 18.56 8.87
CA ALA A 157 13.40 19.62 7.89
C ALA A 157 13.16 19.06 6.49
N ARG A 158 13.93 18.03 6.07
CA ARG A 158 13.72 17.30 4.80
C ARG A 158 12.35 16.62 4.78
N SER A 159 11.99 15.91 5.84
CA SER A 159 10.70 15.23 6.01
C SER A 159 9.52 16.18 5.84
N ARG A 160 9.57 17.35 6.47
CA ARG A 160 8.52 18.39 6.36
C ARG A 160 8.34 18.85 4.92
N ARG A 161 9.43 19.15 4.18
CA ARG A 161 9.36 19.58 2.77
C ARG A 161 8.75 18.50 1.89
N ILE A 162 9.27 17.27 1.98
CA ILE A 162 8.79 16.12 1.20
C ILE A 162 7.32 15.87 1.49
N ASN A 163 6.91 15.77 2.75
CA ASN A 163 5.53 15.46 3.11
C ASN A 163 4.55 16.58 2.74
N MET A 164 4.97 17.83 2.80
CA MET A 164 4.15 18.95 2.28
C MET A 164 3.96 18.86 0.77
N ALA A 165 5.00 18.55 0.00
CA ALA A 165 4.91 18.34 -1.44
C ALA A 165 4.03 17.10 -1.75
N SER A 166 4.21 16.00 -1.02
CA SER A 166 3.40 14.79 -1.17
C SER A 166 1.91 15.07 -0.99
N MET A 167 1.52 15.85 0.03
CA MET A 167 0.12 16.20 0.26
C MET A 167 -0.48 17.05 -0.87
N ARG A 168 0.33 17.92 -1.52
CA ARG A 168 -0.12 18.65 -2.72
C ARG A 168 -0.38 17.72 -3.89
N TYR A 169 0.46 16.70 -4.07
CA TYR A 169 0.25 15.70 -5.11
C TYR A 169 -0.95 14.79 -4.81
N VAL A 170 -1.17 14.41 -3.55
CA VAL A 170 -2.39 13.71 -3.12
C VAL A 170 -3.63 14.52 -3.51
N ASP A 171 -3.64 15.83 -3.21
CA ASP A 171 -4.75 16.71 -3.59
C ASP A 171 -4.92 16.80 -5.12
N ALA A 172 -3.84 16.93 -5.86
CA ALA A 172 -3.89 16.95 -7.32
C ALA A 172 -4.40 15.63 -7.93
N CYS A 173 -3.96 14.48 -7.41
CA CYS A 173 -4.39 13.16 -7.87
C CYS A 173 -5.89 12.94 -7.63
N ARG A 174 -6.38 13.21 -6.41
CA ARG A 174 -7.80 13.04 -6.10
C ARG A 174 -8.71 13.94 -6.97
N ARG A 175 -8.29 15.19 -7.25
CA ARG A 175 -9.03 16.09 -8.16
C ARG A 175 -9.09 15.58 -9.61
N ARG A 176 -8.15 14.75 -10.03
CA ARG A 176 -8.16 14.06 -11.33
C ARG A 176 -8.97 12.76 -11.31
N GLY A 177 -9.68 12.46 -10.22
CA GLY A 177 -10.43 11.21 -10.07
C GLY A 177 -9.55 9.97 -9.92
N GLN A 178 -8.28 10.14 -9.52
CA GLN A 178 -7.40 9.03 -9.14
C GLN A 178 -7.69 8.60 -7.69
N VAL A 179 -7.46 7.34 -7.41
CA VAL A 179 -7.68 6.72 -6.10
C VAL A 179 -6.36 6.61 -5.37
N ILE A 180 -6.28 7.23 -4.20
CA ILE A 180 -5.09 7.10 -3.34
C ILE A 180 -5.13 5.74 -2.65
N MET A 181 -4.06 4.94 -2.80
CA MET A 181 -3.91 3.64 -2.16
C MET A 181 -2.86 3.71 -1.07
N VAL A 182 -3.22 3.26 0.12
CA VAL A 182 -2.33 3.28 1.29
C VAL A 182 -2.38 1.93 2.00
N PHE A 183 -1.22 1.49 2.47
CA PHE A 183 -1.11 0.42 3.45
C PHE A 183 -1.18 1.02 4.86
N PRO A 184 -2.28 0.87 5.61
CA PRO A 184 -2.49 1.62 6.85
C PRO A 184 -1.48 1.29 7.96
N SER A 185 -0.86 0.13 7.94
CA SER A 185 0.24 -0.22 8.86
C SER A 185 1.56 0.51 8.55
N GLY A 186 1.72 1.08 7.33
CA GLY A 186 2.94 1.75 6.89
C GLY A 186 4.18 0.85 6.79
N THR A 187 4.04 -0.44 7.04
CA THR A 187 5.08 -1.46 6.92
C THR A 187 4.44 -2.83 6.73
N ARG A 188 5.18 -3.80 6.18
CA ARG A 188 4.74 -5.19 6.08
C ARG A 188 4.59 -5.81 7.47
N TYR A 189 3.52 -6.58 7.67
CA TYR A 189 3.34 -7.37 8.89
C TYR A 189 4.43 -8.43 9.02
N ARG A 190 5.06 -8.47 10.19
CA ARG A 190 6.09 -9.45 10.54
C ARG A 190 5.55 -10.34 11.65
N PRO A 191 5.38 -11.66 11.42
CA PRO A 191 4.98 -12.59 12.45
C PRO A 191 5.87 -12.46 13.68
N GLY A 192 5.27 -12.45 14.87
CA GLY A 192 5.99 -12.25 16.13
C GLY A 192 6.30 -10.78 16.48
N VAL A 193 5.96 -9.81 15.63
CA VAL A 193 6.14 -8.37 15.87
C VAL A 193 4.79 -7.65 15.68
N PRO A 194 3.86 -7.71 16.66
CA PRO A 194 2.49 -7.19 16.54
C PRO A 194 2.42 -5.71 16.14
N ASP A 195 3.36 -4.88 16.58
CA ASP A 195 3.42 -3.46 16.24
C ASP A 195 3.53 -3.19 14.74
N THR A 196 3.98 -4.17 13.94
CA THR A 196 4.02 -4.04 12.49
C THR A 196 2.64 -4.21 11.84
N LYS A 197 1.65 -4.74 12.55
CA LYS A 197 0.25 -4.82 12.12
C LYS A 197 -0.57 -3.60 12.55
N ARG A 198 -0.07 -2.80 13.49
CA ARG A 198 -0.76 -1.61 13.98
C ARG A 198 -0.80 -0.51 12.93
N GLY A 199 -1.97 0.09 12.72
CA GLY A 199 -2.13 1.23 11.83
C GLY A 199 -1.39 2.48 12.31
N VAL A 200 -0.89 3.30 11.38
CA VAL A 200 -0.20 4.56 11.70
C VAL A 200 -1.20 5.72 11.73
N ARG A 201 -1.08 6.59 12.75
CA ARG A 201 -2.01 7.71 13.00
C ARG A 201 -2.19 8.67 11.82
N GLU A 202 -1.23 8.74 10.93
CA GLU A 202 -1.22 9.58 9.73
C GLU A 202 -2.34 9.23 8.75
N ILE A 203 -2.89 8.02 8.82
CA ILE A 203 -4.03 7.56 7.99
C ILE A 203 -5.25 8.46 8.20
N ASP A 204 -5.48 8.98 9.41
CA ASP A 204 -6.55 9.94 9.68
C ASP A 204 -6.46 11.20 8.78
N SER A 205 -5.26 11.59 8.36
CA SER A 205 -5.08 12.71 7.46
C SER A 205 -5.57 12.42 6.04
N TYR A 206 -5.43 11.19 5.55
CA TYR A 206 -5.99 10.77 4.26
C TYR A 206 -7.52 10.71 4.31
N LEU A 207 -8.11 10.20 5.41
CA LEU A 207 -9.57 10.20 5.61
C LEU A 207 -10.17 11.61 5.59
N ARG A 208 -9.43 12.63 6.02
CA ARG A 208 -9.88 14.03 5.97
C ARG A 208 -9.85 14.62 4.56
N LEU A 209 -9.05 14.06 3.69
CA LEU A 209 -8.87 14.53 2.32
C LEU A 209 -9.76 13.79 1.32
N THR A 210 -10.37 12.69 1.72
CA THR A 210 -11.19 11.82 0.86
C THR A 210 -12.62 11.74 1.37
N ASP A 211 -13.54 11.41 0.47
CA ASP A 211 -14.97 11.31 0.78
C ASP A 211 -15.36 9.89 1.19
N VAL A 212 -14.76 8.90 0.54
CA VAL A 212 -15.05 7.48 0.75
C VAL A 212 -13.79 6.66 0.80
N PHE A 213 -13.81 5.56 1.59
CA PHE A 213 -12.73 4.58 1.53
C PHE A 213 -13.23 3.16 1.30
N LEU A 214 -12.38 2.37 0.65
CA LEU A 214 -12.58 0.96 0.36
C LEU A 214 -11.55 0.15 1.14
N PRO A 215 -11.91 -0.63 2.16
CA PRO A 215 -11.01 -1.53 2.85
C PRO A 215 -10.77 -2.79 2.01
N VAL A 216 -9.51 -3.21 1.89
CA VAL A 216 -9.13 -4.44 1.16
C VAL A 216 -8.30 -5.32 2.06
N SER A 217 -8.79 -6.54 2.34
CA SER A 217 -8.01 -7.56 3.04
C SER A 217 -7.19 -8.40 2.06
N VAL A 218 -6.08 -8.94 2.57
CA VAL A 218 -5.13 -9.78 1.81
C VAL A 218 -5.03 -11.14 2.48
N ASN A 219 -5.51 -12.17 1.83
CA ASN A 219 -5.49 -13.55 2.29
C ASN A 219 -4.63 -14.40 1.35
N GLY A 220 -3.63 -15.07 1.91
CA GLY A 220 -2.56 -15.74 1.15
C GLY A 220 -1.35 -14.84 0.92
N ASN A 221 -0.20 -15.46 0.62
CA ASN A 221 1.06 -14.71 0.47
C ASN A 221 2.06 -15.47 -0.40
N CYS A 222 2.27 -15.02 -1.63
CA CYS A 222 3.24 -15.58 -2.57
C CYS A 222 4.68 -15.11 -2.35
N LEU A 223 4.92 -14.13 -1.47
CA LEU A 223 6.25 -13.61 -1.18
C LEU A 223 6.41 -13.37 0.33
N ARG A 224 6.94 -14.37 1.04
CA ARG A 224 7.07 -14.37 2.49
C ARG A 224 8.36 -13.69 2.93
N ILE A 225 8.27 -12.84 3.96
CA ILE A 225 9.44 -12.17 4.53
C ILE A 225 10.45 -13.21 5.01
N SER A 226 11.72 -13.03 4.66
CA SER A 226 12.82 -13.90 5.13
C SER A 226 12.98 -13.82 6.65
N GLU A 227 13.09 -14.96 7.32
CA GLU A 227 13.42 -15.03 8.75
C GLU A 227 14.88 -14.69 9.00
N ASP A 228 15.78 -15.07 8.06
CA ASP A 228 17.22 -14.90 8.19
C ASP A 228 17.64 -13.43 8.03
N ASP A 229 16.98 -12.70 7.12
CA ASP A 229 17.28 -11.30 6.83
C ASP A 229 16.01 -10.53 6.43
N PRO A 230 15.15 -10.17 7.39
CA PRO A 230 13.86 -9.55 7.14
C PRO A 230 13.95 -8.10 6.60
N LYS A 231 15.15 -7.53 6.54
CA LYS A 231 15.39 -6.20 5.97
C LYS A 231 15.73 -6.25 4.48
N ASN A 232 16.28 -7.35 4.00
CA ASN A 232 16.67 -7.52 2.61
C ASN A 232 15.54 -8.18 1.79
N MET A 233 14.82 -7.38 1.04
CA MET A 233 13.69 -7.83 0.24
C MET A 233 14.05 -8.88 -0.82
N LEU A 234 15.30 -8.94 -1.29
CA LEU A 234 15.76 -9.96 -2.24
C LEU A 234 15.92 -11.34 -1.57
N HIS A 235 15.95 -11.40 -0.25
CA HIS A 235 15.96 -12.64 0.52
C HIS A 235 14.56 -13.16 0.84
N ASP A 236 13.50 -12.37 0.57
CA ASP A 236 12.11 -12.84 0.74
C ASP A 236 11.88 -14.11 -0.06
N ARG A 237 11.05 -15.02 0.47
CA ARG A 237 10.82 -16.35 -0.08
C ARG A 237 9.62 -16.37 -0.99
N VAL A 238 9.86 -16.68 -2.26
CA VAL A 238 8.80 -16.86 -3.26
C VAL A 238 8.20 -18.25 -3.11
N CYS A 239 6.90 -18.34 -2.96
CA CYS A 239 6.15 -19.58 -2.88
C CYS A 239 4.85 -19.49 -3.70
N LYS A 240 4.35 -20.65 -4.13
CA LYS A 240 3.02 -20.71 -4.73
C LYS A 240 1.97 -20.63 -3.63
N ASP A 241 0.99 -19.75 -3.78
CA ASP A 241 -0.13 -19.67 -2.84
C ASP A 241 -1.43 -19.25 -3.55
N LYS A 242 -2.57 -19.61 -2.97
CA LYS A 242 -3.86 -19.09 -3.38
C LYS A 242 -4.11 -17.78 -2.67
N MET A 243 -4.23 -16.69 -3.42
CA MET A 243 -4.49 -15.37 -2.87
C MET A 243 -5.94 -14.96 -3.10
N ILE A 244 -6.63 -14.59 -2.03
CA ILE A 244 -7.93 -13.91 -2.08
C ILE A 244 -7.72 -12.50 -1.55
N MET A 245 -7.97 -11.51 -2.41
CA MET A 245 -8.00 -10.12 -1.99
C MET A 245 -9.46 -9.66 -2.00
N ALA A 246 -9.96 -9.16 -0.89
CA ALA A 246 -11.38 -8.86 -0.76
C ALA A 246 -11.62 -7.38 -0.49
N ALA A 247 -12.51 -6.79 -1.31
CA ALA A 247 -12.99 -5.43 -1.11
C ALA A 247 -14.21 -5.46 -0.17
N GLY A 248 -14.10 -4.78 0.98
CA GLY A 248 -15.19 -4.61 1.92
C GLY A 248 -16.18 -3.52 1.49
N PRO A 249 -17.25 -3.30 2.27
CA PRO A 249 -18.20 -2.23 2.00
C PRO A 249 -17.54 -0.86 1.91
N VAL A 250 -18.03 -0.03 1.01
CA VAL A 250 -17.59 1.37 0.87
C VAL A 250 -18.06 2.17 2.08
N ILE A 251 -17.14 2.89 2.72
CA ILE A 251 -17.39 3.64 3.94
C ILE A 251 -17.17 5.14 3.70
N GLU A 252 -18.12 5.98 4.13
CA GLU A 252 -17.98 7.43 4.08
C GLU A 252 -17.03 7.94 5.17
N CYS A 253 -15.94 8.61 4.76
CA CYS A 253 -14.85 9.01 5.65
C CYS A 253 -15.31 9.94 6.78
N LYS A 254 -16.09 10.98 6.45
CA LYS A 254 -16.51 12.00 7.43
C LYS A 254 -17.50 11.45 8.48
N PRO A 255 -18.59 10.75 8.09
CA PRO A 255 -19.48 10.10 9.05
C PRO A 255 -18.76 9.09 9.93
N PHE A 256 -17.95 8.21 9.35
CA PHE A 256 -17.16 7.22 10.08
C PHE A 256 -16.29 7.85 11.18
N ARG A 257 -15.51 8.89 10.81
CA ARG A 257 -14.68 9.60 11.79
C ARG A 257 -15.49 10.27 12.89
N ASN A 258 -16.58 10.95 12.52
CA ASN A 258 -17.41 11.69 13.46
C ASN A 258 -18.08 10.76 14.48
N GLU A 259 -18.59 9.62 14.06
CA GLU A 259 -19.18 8.61 14.92
C GLU A 259 -18.18 8.10 15.95
N ILE A 260 -16.98 7.73 15.52
CA ILE A 260 -15.92 7.26 16.43
C ILE A 260 -15.55 8.34 17.44
N LEU A 261 -15.37 9.58 16.98
CA LEU A 261 -14.98 10.69 17.84
C LEU A 261 -16.10 11.11 18.83
N ALA A 262 -17.36 11.00 18.43
CA ALA A 262 -18.51 11.27 19.30
C ALA A 262 -18.63 10.23 20.43
N ASN A 263 -18.21 8.99 20.18
CA ASN A 263 -18.20 7.92 21.18
C ASN A 263 -17.01 8.01 22.17
N LEU A 264 -16.06 8.92 21.94
CA LEU A 264 -15.04 9.24 22.93
C LEU A 264 -15.67 10.19 23.96
N GLY A 265 -15.71 9.78 25.23
CA GLY A 265 -16.29 10.61 26.29
C GLY A 265 -15.67 12.01 26.41
N GLU A 266 -16.39 12.94 27.02
CA GLU A 266 -15.86 14.25 27.38
C GLU A 266 -14.61 14.08 28.26
N GLY A 267 -13.49 14.74 27.84
CA GLY A 267 -12.20 14.64 28.55
C GLY A 267 -11.26 13.53 28.05
N TYR A 268 -11.57 12.83 26.96
CA TYR A 268 -10.61 11.90 26.36
C TYR A 268 -9.30 12.63 25.97
N ASP A 269 -8.20 12.29 26.64
CA ASP A 269 -6.86 12.87 26.50
C ASP A 269 -5.90 12.08 25.57
N GLY A 270 -6.34 10.91 25.11
CA GLY A 270 -5.57 10.06 24.21
C GLY A 270 -5.49 10.57 22.76
N ASP A 271 -4.76 9.83 21.93
CA ASP A 271 -4.63 10.15 20.49
C ASP A 271 -5.91 9.80 19.71
N LYS A 272 -6.78 10.79 19.53
CA LYS A 272 -8.02 10.66 18.76
C LYS A 272 -7.82 10.14 17.33
N LYS A 273 -6.69 10.49 16.68
CA LYS A 273 -6.37 10.00 15.33
C LYS A 273 -6.08 8.50 15.36
N GLN A 274 -5.32 8.06 16.37
CA GLN A 274 -5.01 6.63 16.53
C GLN A 274 -6.28 5.81 16.75
N VAL A 275 -7.23 6.28 17.54
CA VAL A 275 -8.50 5.57 17.76
C VAL A 275 -9.28 5.35 16.45
N VAL A 276 -9.32 6.37 15.59
CA VAL A 276 -9.97 6.25 14.28
C VAL A 276 -9.25 5.19 13.41
N VAL A 277 -7.92 5.19 13.43
CA VAL A 277 -7.12 4.23 12.64
C VAL A 277 -7.23 2.82 13.21
N ASP A 278 -7.23 2.66 14.52
CA ASP A 278 -7.41 1.35 15.16
C ASP A 278 -8.76 0.73 14.74
N LYS A 279 -9.80 1.55 14.55
CA LYS A 279 -11.11 1.09 14.05
C LYS A 279 -11.06 0.61 12.60
N ILE A 280 -10.26 1.25 11.76
CA ILE A 280 -9.99 0.76 10.39
C ILE A 280 -9.30 -0.61 10.44
N MET A 281 -8.29 -0.75 11.31
CA MET A 281 -7.57 -2.02 11.45
C MET A 281 -8.48 -3.15 11.95
N GLU A 282 -9.45 -2.86 12.84
CA GLU A 282 -10.47 -3.83 13.26
C GLU A 282 -11.37 -4.28 12.08
N ILE A 283 -11.75 -3.36 11.19
CA ILE A 283 -12.53 -3.68 9.99
C ILE A 283 -11.74 -4.62 9.08
N LEU A 284 -10.48 -4.27 8.78
CA LEU A 284 -9.60 -5.09 7.95
C LEU A 284 -9.37 -6.47 8.57
N GLU A 285 -9.14 -6.56 9.88
CA GLU A 285 -8.92 -7.83 10.56
C GLU A 285 -10.16 -8.74 10.54
N LYS A 286 -11.36 -8.18 10.76
CA LYS A 286 -12.62 -8.95 10.65
C LYS A 286 -12.80 -9.51 9.23
N GLN A 287 -12.53 -8.67 8.23
CA GLN A 287 -12.63 -9.06 6.83
C GLN A 287 -11.59 -10.14 6.50
N HIS A 288 -10.33 -9.94 6.93
CA HIS A 288 -9.26 -10.92 6.76
C HIS A 288 -9.65 -12.28 7.35
N ASN A 289 -10.10 -12.31 8.62
CA ASN A 289 -10.48 -13.54 9.30
C ASN A 289 -11.62 -14.28 8.59
N TYR A 290 -12.59 -13.55 8.02
CA TYR A 290 -13.66 -14.15 7.23
C TYR A 290 -13.12 -14.79 5.95
N TYR A 291 -12.37 -14.07 5.14
CA TYR A 291 -11.88 -14.57 3.86
C TYR A 291 -10.78 -15.62 3.99
N GLU A 292 -10.06 -15.67 5.12
CA GLU A 292 -9.12 -16.75 5.41
C GLU A 292 -9.83 -18.12 5.51
N THR A 293 -11.10 -18.15 5.96
CA THR A 293 -11.90 -19.37 6.00
C THR A 293 -12.33 -19.86 4.62
N LEU A 294 -12.28 -19.00 3.58
CA LEU A 294 -12.67 -19.29 2.20
C LEU A 294 -11.48 -19.60 1.28
N ARG A 295 -10.29 -19.56 1.80
CA ARG A 295 -9.03 -19.78 1.08
C ARG A 295 -8.66 -21.27 0.84
#